data_145d5889a970ac59ad8367def73e42a6
#
_entry.id   145d5889a970ac59ad8367def73e42a6
#
_cell.length_a   1.000
_cell.length_b   1.000
_cell.length_c   1.000
_cell.angle_alpha   90.00
_cell.angle_beta   90.00
_cell.angle_gamma   90.00
#
_symmetry.space_group_name_H-M   'P 1'
#
loop_
_entity.id
_entity.type
_entity.pdbx_description
1 polymer ?
#
loop_
_entity_poly.entity_id
_entity_poly.type
_entity_poly.pdbx_seq_one_letter_code
_entity_poly.pdbx_strand_id
1 'polypeptide(L)'
;VAPQKSSFSIEPGFWSLNFHKSKKFDIKYFGKPHLDIFEKAIQNIFKISQRKFNLDRIAMIGDSLHTDVLGGLASGISTVLVTNHGLFKNHDYQKEILRTQIYPDWIIPSI
;
A
#
# COMPACT_ATOMS: atom_id res chain seq x y z
N VAL A 1 -7.31 -3.33 6.00
CA VAL A 1 -8.07 -4.57 6.14
C VAL A 1 -9.55 -4.26 6.05
N ALA A 2 -10.25 -4.91 5.14
CA ALA A 2 -11.69 -4.72 5.01
C ALA A 2 -12.42 -5.34 6.22
N PRO A 3 -13.47 -4.69 6.74
CA PRO A 3 -14.25 -5.26 7.82
C PRO A 3 -14.88 -6.60 7.38
N GLN A 4 -14.75 -7.60 8.23
CA GLN A 4 -15.40 -8.88 7.99
C GLN A 4 -16.92 -8.74 8.19
N LYS A 5 -17.69 -9.48 7.41
CA LYS A 5 -19.17 -9.44 7.47
C LYS A 5 -19.76 -9.76 8.84
N SER A 6 -19.02 -10.43 9.72
CA SER A 6 -19.47 -10.88 11.04
C SER A 6 -18.88 -10.10 12.21
N SER A 7 -17.98 -9.16 11.97
CA SER A 7 -17.36 -8.37 13.03
C SER A 7 -17.34 -6.90 12.67
N PHE A 8 -17.72 -6.06 13.60
CA PHE A 8 -17.51 -4.62 13.49
C PHE A 8 -16.04 -4.28 13.72
N SER A 9 -15.21 -4.57 12.74
CA SER A 9 -13.85 -4.05 12.71
C SER A 9 -13.85 -2.80 11.85
N ILE A 10 -13.82 -1.64 12.48
CA ILE A 10 -13.79 -0.36 11.78
C ILE A 10 -12.34 0.08 11.68
N GLU A 11 -11.85 0.19 10.46
CA GLU A 11 -10.49 0.66 10.21
C GLU A 11 -10.30 2.10 10.67
N PRO A 12 -9.08 2.46 11.14
CA PRO A 12 -8.78 3.85 11.50
C PRO A 12 -9.10 4.86 10.40
N GLY A 13 -8.92 4.48 9.11
CA GLY A 13 -9.25 5.31 7.97
C GLY A 13 -10.74 5.63 7.85
N PHE A 14 -11.63 4.69 8.23
CA PHE A 14 -13.07 4.91 8.24
C PHE A 14 -13.45 6.01 9.26
N TRP A 15 -12.91 5.94 10.47
CA TRP A 15 -13.15 6.95 11.49
C TRP A 15 -12.61 8.31 11.09
N SER A 16 -11.41 8.37 10.54
CA SER A 16 -10.82 9.61 10.07
C SER A 16 -11.67 10.27 8.98
N LEU A 17 -12.17 9.48 8.02
CA LEU A 17 -13.03 9.98 6.95
C LEU A 17 -14.37 10.52 7.47
N ASN A 18 -15.02 9.78 8.37
CA ASN A 18 -16.27 10.22 8.97
C ASN A 18 -16.08 11.47 9.83
N PHE A 19 -15.03 11.54 10.60
CA PHE A 19 -14.71 12.70 11.42
C PHE A 19 -14.46 13.94 10.56
N HIS A 20 -13.70 13.80 9.47
CA HIS A 20 -13.46 14.86 8.49
C HIS A 20 -14.78 15.36 7.88
N LYS A 21 -15.64 14.45 7.42
CA LYS A 21 -16.92 14.79 6.81
C LYS A 21 -17.87 15.48 7.79
N SER A 22 -17.92 15.03 9.05
CA SER A 22 -18.88 15.54 10.04
C SER A 22 -18.43 16.84 10.71
N LYS A 23 -17.13 17.06 10.87
CA LYS A 23 -16.57 18.20 11.61
C LYS A 23 -15.77 19.17 10.76
N LYS A 24 -15.60 18.89 9.47
CA LYS A 24 -14.83 19.73 8.52
C LYS A 24 -13.39 19.98 8.97
N PHE A 25 -12.75 18.98 9.61
CA PHE A 25 -11.33 19.03 9.93
C PHE A 25 -10.48 18.66 8.72
N ASP A 26 -9.32 19.29 8.59
CA ASP A 26 -8.29 18.87 7.63
C ASP A 26 -7.51 17.72 8.23
N ILE A 27 -7.79 16.50 7.77
CA ILE A 27 -7.16 15.27 8.27
C ILE A 27 -6.16 14.76 7.25
N LYS A 28 -4.91 14.55 7.70
CA LYS A 28 -3.88 13.88 6.91
C LYS A 28 -3.94 12.38 7.13
N TYR A 29 -3.90 11.64 6.03
CA TYR A 29 -3.88 10.18 6.04
C TYR A 29 -2.45 9.70 5.83
N PHE A 30 -1.89 9.01 6.83
CA PHE A 30 -0.53 8.47 6.77
C PHE A 30 -0.45 6.97 6.46
N GLY A 31 -1.58 6.29 6.38
CA GLY A 31 -1.62 4.86 6.06
C GLY A 31 -1.48 4.61 4.56
N LYS A 32 -1.00 3.41 4.20
CA LYS A 32 -1.00 2.97 2.80
C LYS A 32 -2.45 2.89 2.26
N PRO A 33 -2.71 3.26 1.02
CA PRO A 33 -1.79 3.61 -0.08
C PRO A 33 -1.47 5.11 -0.19
N HIS A 34 -1.74 5.92 0.82
CA HIS A 34 -1.55 7.36 0.75
C HIS A 34 -0.08 7.73 0.56
N LEU A 35 0.18 8.74 -0.28
CA LEU A 35 1.54 9.15 -0.68
C LEU A 35 2.43 9.57 0.49
N ASP A 36 1.86 10.21 1.50
CA ASP A 36 2.63 10.76 2.62
C ASP A 36 3.51 9.70 3.31
N ILE A 37 3.00 8.48 3.50
CA ILE A 37 3.79 7.42 4.13
C ILE A 37 4.93 6.93 3.23
N PHE A 38 4.71 6.86 1.91
CA PHE A 38 5.74 6.46 0.95
C PHE A 38 6.81 7.54 0.82
N GLU A 39 6.43 8.80 0.72
CA GLU A 39 7.36 9.93 0.69
C GLU A 39 8.24 9.96 1.94
N LYS A 40 7.62 9.77 3.11
CA LYS A 40 8.35 9.71 4.38
C LYS A 40 9.33 8.53 4.43
N ALA A 41 8.92 7.37 3.94
CA ALA A 41 9.77 6.19 3.87
C ALA A 41 10.98 6.44 2.94
N ILE A 42 10.74 7.01 1.77
CA ILE A 42 11.80 7.35 0.81
C ILE A 42 12.78 8.36 1.40
N GLN A 43 12.28 9.40 2.06
CA GLN A 43 13.14 10.38 2.76
C GLN A 43 13.99 9.70 3.84
N ASN A 44 13.42 8.77 4.59
CA ASN A 44 14.15 8.03 5.60
C ASN A 44 15.23 7.12 5.00
N ILE A 45 14.97 6.48 3.87
CA ILE A 45 15.98 5.71 3.14
C ILE A 45 17.17 6.60 2.78
N PHE A 46 16.93 7.78 2.22
CA PHE A 46 17.99 8.73 1.87
C PHE A 46 18.77 9.20 3.10
N LYS A 47 18.07 9.50 4.19
CA LYS A 47 18.67 9.95 5.45
C LYS A 47 19.54 8.87 6.08
N ILE A 48 19.04 7.63 6.16
CA ILE A 48 19.77 6.53 6.82
C ILE A 48 20.96 6.07 5.98
N SER A 49 20.78 5.96 4.66
CA SER A 49 21.83 5.50 3.76
C SER A 49 22.84 6.58 3.40
N GLN A 50 22.50 7.85 3.65
CA GLN A 50 23.26 9.03 3.19
C GLN A 50 23.49 9.04 1.67
N ARG A 51 22.56 8.43 0.92
CA ARG A 51 22.57 8.35 -0.53
C ARG A 51 21.22 8.72 -1.08
N LYS A 52 21.20 9.39 -2.22
CA LYS A 52 20.02 9.53 -3.07
C LYS A 52 20.00 8.40 -4.10
N PHE A 53 18.89 7.69 -4.16
CA PHE A 53 18.63 6.70 -5.19
C PHE A 53 17.61 7.25 -6.17
N ASN A 54 17.70 6.85 -7.43
CA ASN A 54 16.58 7.03 -8.35
C ASN A 54 15.39 6.20 -7.85
N LEU A 55 14.19 6.69 -8.06
CA LEU A 55 12.97 6.03 -7.55
C LEU A 55 12.80 4.60 -8.12
N ASP A 56 13.24 4.35 -9.34
CA ASP A 56 13.23 3.02 -9.97
C ASP A 56 14.17 2.01 -9.30
N ARG A 57 15.05 2.46 -8.42
CA ARG A 57 15.94 1.60 -7.61
C ARG A 57 15.43 1.36 -6.19
N ILE A 58 14.25 1.84 -5.90
CA ILE A 58 13.55 1.63 -4.63
C ILE A 58 12.33 0.78 -4.95
N ALA A 59 12.09 -0.26 -4.17
CA ALA A 59 10.94 -1.12 -4.38
C ALA A 59 10.08 -1.22 -3.12
N MET A 60 8.77 -1.14 -3.31
CA MET A 60 7.79 -1.58 -2.31
C MET A 60 7.54 -3.06 -2.49
N ILE A 61 7.76 -3.83 -1.43
CA ILE A 61 7.48 -5.26 -1.40
C ILE A 61 6.33 -5.49 -0.44
N GLY A 62 5.26 -6.11 -0.90
CA GLY A 62 4.09 -6.34 -0.08
C GLY A 62 3.13 -7.36 -0.65
N ASP A 63 2.08 -7.65 0.09
CA ASP A 63 1.08 -8.68 -0.22
C ASP A 63 -0.28 -8.12 -0.64
N SER A 64 -0.39 -6.81 -0.79
CA SER A 64 -1.66 -6.14 -1.08
C SER A 64 -1.60 -5.29 -2.33
N LEU A 65 -2.56 -5.47 -3.23
CA LEU A 65 -2.69 -4.62 -4.42
C LEU A 65 -3.14 -3.21 -4.08
N HIS A 66 -4.15 -3.06 -3.22
CA HIS A 66 -4.77 -1.77 -2.92
C HIS A 66 -3.96 -0.87 -1.99
N THR A 67 -3.04 -1.41 -1.24
CA THR A 67 -2.23 -0.64 -0.30
C THR A 67 -0.76 -0.58 -0.72
N ASP A 68 -0.11 -1.73 -0.86
CA ASP A 68 1.32 -1.79 -1.13
C ASP A 68 1.64 -1.46 -2.59
N VAL A 69 1.04 -2.19 -3.51
CA VAL A 69 1.32 -2.00 -4.94
C VAL A 69 0.80 -0.65 -5.42
N LEU A 70 -0.45 -0.32 -5.12
CA LEU A 70 -1.04 0.95 -5.54
C LEU A 70 -0.25 2.15 -4.98
N GLY A 71 0.11 2.11 -3.71
CA GLY A 71 0.90 3.18 -3.09
C GLY A 71 2.31 3.30 -3.67
N GLY A 72 2.96 2.16 -3.93
CA GLY A 72 4.27 2.13 -4.58
C GLY A 72 4.24 2.70 -5.98
N LEU A 73 3.27 2.28 -6.81
CA LEU A 73 3.08 2.81 -8.16
C LEU A 73 2.81 4.32 -8.15
N ALA A 74 1.93 4.77 -7.28
CA ALA A 74 1.60 6.20 -7.14
C ALA A 74 2.80 7.04 -6.69
N SER A 75 3.73 6.45 -5.94
CA SER A 75 4.95 7.10 -5.47
C SER A 75 6.09 7.06 -6.50
N GLY A 76 5.90 6.38 -7.61
CA GLY A 76 6.91 6.27 -8.68
C GLY A 76 8.05 5.29 -8.38
N ILE A 77 7.90 4.44 -7.37
CA ILE A 77 8.89 3.39 -7.06
C ILE A 77 8.46 2.05 -7.66
N SER A 78 9.41 1.13 -7.77
CA SER A 78 9.11 -0.24 -8.23
C SER A 78 8.23 -0.99 -7.23
N THR A 79 7.45 -1.94 -7.72
CA THR A 79 6.52 -2.70 -6.88
C THR A 79 6.69 -4.20 -7.07
N VAL A 80 6.67 -4.93 -5.96
CA VAL A 80 6.81 -6.39 -5.91
C VAL A 80 5.65 -6.96 -5.11
N LEU A 81 4.81 -7.77 -5.76
CA LEU A 81 3.73 -8.49 -5.09
C LEU A 81 4.20 -9.85 -4.62
N VAL A 82 4.00 -10.15 -3.35
CA VAL A 82 4.27 -11.46 -2.75
C VAL A 82 2.98 -12.27 -2.68
N THR A 83 2.98 -13.50 -3.19
CA THR A 83 1.73 -14.26 -3.40
C THR A 83 1.55 -15.48 -2.50
N ASN A 84 2.62 -16.08 -1.97
CA ASN A 84 2.51 -17.26 -1.10
C ASN A 84 2.24 -16.93 0.37
N HIS A 85 2.22 -15.66 0.72
CA HIS A 85 2.00 -15.18 2.09
C HIS A 85 0.98 -14.04 2.08
N GLY A 86 0.38 -13.79 3.22
CA GLY A 86 -0.53 -12.68 3.39
C GLY A 86 -1.84 -12.85 2.64
N LEU A 87 -2.31 -11.80 2.01
CA LEU A 87 -3.66 -11.74 1.42
C LEU A 87 -3.89 -12.73 0.29
N PHE A 88 -2.84 -13.05 -0.48
CA PHE A 88 -2.98 -13.96 -1.64
C PHE A 88 -2.63 -15.41 -1.34
N LYS A 89 -2.28 -15.73 -0.11
CA LYS A 89 -2.07 -17.12 0.27
C LYS A 89 -3.32 -17.95 -0.03
N ASN A 90 -3.20 -18.93 -0.93
CA ASN A 90 -4.29 -19.79 -1.40
C ASN A 90 -5.41 -19.02 -2.15
N HIS A 91 -5.13 -17.84 -2.69
CA HIS A 91 -6.05 -17.05 -3.49
C HIS A 91 -5.50 -16.78 -4.89
N ASP A 92 -6.41 -16.54 -5.84
CA ASP A 92 -6.06 -16.23 -7.22
C ASP A 92 -5.70 -14.76 -7.37
N TYR A 93 -4.40 -14.45 -7.25
CA TYR A 93 -3.89 -13.09 -7.43
C TYR A 93 -4.04 -12.58 -8.87
N GLN A 94 -3.98 -13.47 -9.88
CA GLN A 94 -4.12 -13.08 -11.29
C GLN A 94 -5.51 -12.53 -11.56
N LYS A 95 -6.54 -13.17 -11.03
CA LYS A 95 -7.92 -12.70 -11.11
C LYS A 95 -8.08 -11.31 -10.47
N GLU A 96 -7.49 -11.11 -9.30
CA GLU A 96 -7.56 -9.82 -8.62
C GLU A 96 -6.80 -8.71 -9.37
N ILE A 97 -5.65 -9.00 -9.94
CA ILE A 97 -4.92 -8.05 -10.78
C ILE A 97 -5.80 -7.60 -11.95
N LEU A 98 -6.41 -8.54 -12.66
CA LEU A 98 -7.29 -8.23 -13.78
C LEU A 98 -8.52 -7.42 -13.35
N ARG A 99 -9.12 -7.79 -12.22
CA ARG A 99 -10.31 -7.10 -11.69
C ARG A 99 -10.00 -5.67 -11.26
N THR A 100 -8.88 -5.46 -10.58
CA THR A 100 -8.52 -4.16 -10.02
C THR A 100 -7.78 -3.25 -11.00
N GLN A 101 -7.19 -3.81 -12.05
CA GLN A 101 -6.31 -3.10 -12.99
C GLN A 101 -5.06 -2.49 -12.29
N ILE A 102 -4.67 -3.06 -11.15
CA ILE A 102 -3.46 -2.69 -10.42
C ILE A 102 -2.38 -3.72 -10.78
N TYR A 103 -1.39 -3.30 -11.56
CA TYR A 103 -0.36 -4.18 -12.08
C TYR A 103 0.95 -3.95 -11.34
N PRO A 104 1.42 -4.90 -10.51
CA PRO A 104 2.75 -4.82 -9.94
C PRO A 104 3.83 -4.96 -11.02
N ASP A 105 5.00 -4.36 -10.82
CA ASP A 105 6.13 -4.55 -11.73
C ASP A 105 6.67 -5.97 -11.67
N TRP A 106 6.64 -6.58 -10.49
CA TRP A 106 7.16 -7.92 -10.26
C TRP A 106 6.20 -8.73 -9.38
N ILE A 107 6.14 -10.01 -9.62
CA ILE A 107 5.39 -10.98 -8.81
C ILE A 107 6.34 -12.08 -8.39
N ILE A 108 6.42 -12.33 -7.09
CA ILE A 108 7.27 -13.38 -6.53
C ILE A 108 6.46 -14.23 -5.54
N PRO A 109 6.76 -15.54 -5.42
CA PRO A 109 6.06 -16.39 -4.45
C PRO A 109 6.39 -16.01 -3.01
N SER A 110 7.66 -15.75 -2.71
CA SER A 110 8.11 -15.36 -1.37
C SER A 110 9.41 -14.58 -1.44
N ILE A 111 9.74 -13.98 -0.34
CA ILE A 111 11.02 -13.29 -0.16
C ILE A 111 12.09 -14.29 0.27
#